data_cbc72dcc0b37516671fe4c458b792bc5
#
_entry.id   cbc72dcc0b37516671fe4c458b792bc5
#
_cell.length_a   1.000
_cell.length_b   1.000
_cell.length_c   1.000
_cell.angle_alpha   90.00
_cell.angle_beta   90.00
_cell.angle_gamma   90.00
#
_symmetry.space_group_name_H-M   'P 1'
#
loop_
_entity.id
_entity.type
_entity.pdbx_description
1 polymer ?
#
loop_
_entity_poly.entity_id
_entity_poly.type
_entity_poly.pdbx_seq_one_letter_code
_entity_poly.pdbx_strand_id
1 'polypeptide(L)'
;MPRNLSLRPRRLPSLGNEALQWIINVPASLSPTGKRQRRFFATREQAEVECELLKTRKFNFGHSLLMMSPQRIAEARACYQRLELECPEATLPQAVEEFIKLHRNRTSSVPLRTLFDSVLAAKGDTDRDYQRKLREAFNRFADLDGVLVSELDPQRIERVLKGLSAGNRNTQMRYLRLAFNYGKKRGWLAENPINRLEFKKVVRDEVEIFAPAIVEKLLFDALSNELSIIPYLVFSFFCGIRPQNEIQKVLWSDIDLTAKEHHVTIRPTVAKKRRKRWIDLSANALAWVDEYRARDGKIDGRIIPFSWSTLRRKRDRLACRVGLDAWPQDGTRHTWASAWLRQHGDINKLVLQAGHDSPTTMWNHYYQAMTPQDATAFWAIYPPEREERRIVAFQT
;
A
#
# COMPACT_ATOMS: atom_id res chain seq x y z
N MET A 1 -34.28 12.42 60.96
CA MET A 1 -33.33 13.53 60.95
C MET A 1 -31.96 13.02 61.25
N PRO A 2 -30.92 13.23 60.43
CA PRO A 2 -29.57 12.78 60.76
C PRO A 2 -29.05 13.60 61.97
N ARG A 3 -28.64 12.92 63.04
CA ARG A 3 -28.04 13.52 64.20
C ARG A 3 -26.83 14.36 63.79
N ASN A 4 -26.91 15.67 64.07
CA ASN A 4 -25.77 16.57 63.86
C ASN A 4 -24.62 16.09 64.79
N LEU A 5 -23.70 15.34 64.26
CA LEU A 5 -22.47 14.92 64.95
C LEU A 5 -21.59 16.13 65.12
N SER A 6 -21.71 16.79 66.27
CA SER A 6 -20.81 17.90 66.62
C SER A 6 -19.41 17.35 66.85
N LEU A 7 -18.51 17.66 65.90
CA LEU A 7 -17.08 17.39 66.05
C LEU A 7 -16.55 18.34 67.14
N ARG A 8 -16.23 17.81 68.31
CA ARG A 8 -15.71 18.58 69.44
C ARG A 8 -14.55 17.86 70.10
N PRO A 9 -13.52 18.56 70.52
CA PRO A 9 -12.44 18.00 71.33
C PRO A 9 -12.99 17.59 72.71
N ARG A 10 -12.48 16.48 73.21
CA ARG A 10 -12.79 16.02 74.58
C ARG A 10 -11.49 15.77 75.35
N ARG A 11 -11.43 16.17 76.59
CA ARG A 11 -10.30 15.87 77.48
C ARG A 11 -10.39 14.39 77.93
N LEU A 12 -9.25 13.71 77.79
CA LEU A 12 -9.15 12.34 78.34
C LEU A 12 -8.98 12.40 79.87
N PRO A 13 -9.75 11.64 80.67
CA PRO A 13 -9.38 11.43 82.05
C PRO A 13 -8.07 10.65 82.07
N SER A 14 -7.14 11.10 82.87
CA SER A 14 -5.74 10.64 82.99
C SER A 14 -5.57 9.14 82.92
N LEU A 15 -5.13 8.61 81.83
CA LEU A 15 -4.64 7.27 81.61
C LEU A 15 -3.17 7.38 81.19
N GLY A 16 -2.29 7.54 82.16
CA GLY A 16 -0.88 7.16 82.05
C GLY A 16 0.06 7.79 81.00
N ASN A 17 -0.42 8.64 80.15
CA ASN A 17 0.42 9.32 79.12
C ASN A 17 0.16 10.86 79.15
N GLU A 18 0.97 11.59 79.90
CA GLU A 18 0.84 13.05 80.04
C GLU A 18 1.00 13.84 78.71
N ALA A 19 1.48 13.20 77.66
CA ALA A 19 1.78 13.87 76.37
C ALA A 19 0.53 14.08 75.51
N LEU A 20 -0.57 13.30 75.65
CA LEU A 20 -1.75 13.38 74.76
C LEU A 20 -3.04 13.49 75.57
N GLN A 21 -3.45 14.71 75.89
CA GLN A 21 -4.58 14.97 76.83
C GLN A 21 -5.92 15.17 76.09
N TRP A 22 -5.94 15.36 74.78
CA TRP A 22 -7.14 15.66 74.02
C TRP A 22 -7.41 14.69 72.93
N ILE A 23 -8.69 14.35 72.75
CA ILE A 23 -9.14 13.40 71.73
C ILE A 23 -10.27 14.00 70.86
N ILE A 24 -10.21 13.73 69.57
CA ILE A 24 -11.30 13.95 68.66
C ILE A 24 -11.77 12.59 68.12
N ASN A 25 -13.06 12.33 68.20
CA ASN A 25 -13.69 11.20 67.55
C ASN A 25 -14.11 11.62 66.14
N VAL A 26 -13.35 11.22 65.14
CA VAL A 26 -13.64 11.51 63.72
C VAL A 26 -14.64 10.44 63.24
N PRO A 27 -15.86 10.84 62.81
CA PRO A 27 -16.83 9.91 62.28
C PRO A 27 -16.35 9.32 60.95
N ALA A 28 -16.89 8.14 60.58
CA ALA A 28 -16.53 7.48 59.33
C ALA A 28 -16.70 8.38 58.10
N SER A 29 -17.68 9.29 58.12
CA SER A 29 -17.97 10.27 57.05
C SER A 29 -16.94 11.39 56.89
N LEU A 30 -16.02 11.54 57.85
CA LEU A 30 -14.94 12.56 57.82
C LEU A 30 -13.54 11.93 57.89
N SER A 31 -13.48 10.60 57.82
CA SER A 31 -12.23 9.84 57.85
C SER A 31 -11.79 9.39 56.47
N PRO A 32 -10.50 9.55 56.10
CA PRO A 32 -9.97 9.08 54.81
C PRO A 32 -10.08 7.56 54.62
N THR A 33 -10.21 6.82 55.70
CA THR A 33 -10.32 5.33 55.68
C THR A 33 -11.77 4.83 55.62
N GLY A 34 -12.77 5.71 55.67
CA GLY A 34 -14.19 5.32 55.77
C GLY A 34 -14.56 4.65 57.10
N LYS A 35 -13.67 4.59 58.06
CA LYS A 35 -13.89 4.01 59.39
C LYS A 35 -13.76 5.10 60.45
N ARG A 36 -14.49 4.95 61.55
CA ARG A 36 -14.32 5.85 62.72
C ARG A 36 -12.88 5.83 63.17
N GLN A 37 -12.28 7.02 63.42
CA GLN A 37 -10.93 7.19 63.91
C GLN A 37 -10.92 8.01 65.18
N ARG A 38 -9.96 7.75 66.08
CA ARG A 38 -9.63 8.57 67.23
C ARG A 38 -8.32 9.25 66.96
N ARG A 39 -8.29 10.60 67.01
CA ARG A 39 -7.07 11.39 66.91
C ARG A 39 -6.76 12.05 68.23
N PHE A 40 -5.50 11.94 68.66
CA PHE A 40 -5.03 12.41 69.95
C PHE A 40 -4.14 13.62 69.78
N PHE A 41 -4.26 14.55 70.70
CA PHE A 41 -3.54 15.84 70.65
C PHE A 41 -3.01 16.21 72.05
N ALA A 42 -1.87 16.90 72.07
CA ALA A 42 -1.25 17.36 73.32
C ALA A 42 -2.00 18.57 73.90
N THR A 43 -2.52 19.49 73.08
CA THR A 43 -3.23 20.65 73.57
C THR A 43 -4.65 20.76 72.98
N ARG A 44 -5.49 21.53 73.65
CA ARG A 44 -6.86 21.81 73.24
C ARG A 44 -6.91 22.56 71.91
N GLU A 45 -6.03 23.54 71.75
CA GLU A 45 -5.92 24.39 70.58
C GLU A 45 -5.63 23.53 69.33
N GLN A 46 -4.69 22.58 69.42
CA GLN A 46 -4.38 21.62 68.30
C GLN A 46 -5.62 20.81 67.95
N ALA A 47 -6.36 20.32 68.90
CA ALA A 47 -7.59 19.57 68.66
C ALA A 47 -8.71 20.41 68.05
N GLU A 48 -8.85 21.71 68.49
CA GLU A 48 -9.83 22.62 67.91
C GLU A 48 -9.48 23.00 66.46
N VAL A 49 -8.21 23.26 66.16
CA VAL A 49 -7.73 23.52 64.76
C VAL A 49 -8.06 22.35 63.87
N GLU A 50 -7.82 21.14 64.30
CA GLU A 50 -8.15 19.95 63.51
C GLU A 50 -9.67 19.77 63.31
N CYS A 51 -10.49 20.06 64.32
CA CYS A 51 -11.94 20.09 64.19
C CYS A 51 -12.42 21.08 63.13
N GLU A 52 -11.90 22.26 63.15
CA GLU A 52 -12.25 23.31 62.16
C GLU A 52 -11.75 22.94 60.74
N LEU A 53 -10.55 22.39 60.60
CA LEU A 53 -10.04 21.89 59.32
C LEU A 53 -10.95 20.78 58.75
N LEU A 54 -11.40 19.85 59.57
CA LEU A 54 -12.31 18.77 59.13
C LEU A 54 -13.69 19.30 58.73
N LYS A 55 -14.24 20.32 59.48
CA LYS A 55 -15.48 20.98 59.13
C LYS A 55 -15.36 21.78 57.83
N THR A 56 -14.32 22.55 57.65
CA THR A 56 -14.05 23.35 56.47
C THR A 56 -13.87 22.50 55.25
N ARG A 57 -13.11 21.39 55.36
CA ARG A 57 -12.96 20.40 54.26
C ARG A 57 -14.30 19.79 53.84
N LYS A 58 -15.16 19.44 54.80
CA LYS A 58 -16.50 18.93 54.51
C LYS A 58 -17.36 19.96 53.82
N PHE A 59 -17.31 21.21 54.24
CA PHE A 59 -18.09 22.30 53.66
C PHE A 59 -17.66 22.66 52.24
N ASN A 60 -16.35 22.78 52.03
CA ASN A 60 -15.81 23.24 50.73
C ASN A 60 -15.77 22.16 49.63
N PHE A 61 -15.57 20.91 49.99
CA PHE A 61 -15.25 19.86 49.01
C PHE A 61 -16.15 18.61 49.07
N GLY A 62 -17.10 18.57 49.97
CA GLY A 62 -18.00 17.41 50.13
C GLY A 62 -17.30 16.15 50.68
N HIS A 63 -18.03 15.03 50.63
CA HIS A 63 -17.60 13.78 51.25
C HIS A 63 -16.46 13.07 50.47
N SER A 64 -16.43 13.21 49.17
CA SER A 64 -15.48 12.50 48.30
C SER A 64 -14.01 12.88 48.49
N LEU A 65 -13.72 14.17 48.72
CA LEU A 65 -12.34 14.62 48.95
C LEU A 65 -11.75 14.21 50.29
N LEU A 66 -12.64 14.05 51.28
CA LEU A 66 -12.22 13.54 52.63
C LEU A 66 -11.77 12.09 52.61
N MET A 67 -12.13 11.33 51.55
CA MET A 67 -11.71 9.95 51.33
C MET A 67 -10.38 9.81 50.64
N MET A 68 -9.81 10.89 50.14
CA MET A 68 -8.47 10.88 49.51
C MET A 68 -7.38 11.02 50.57
N SER A 69 -6.33 10.23 50.46
CA SER A 69 -5.14 10.39 51.30
C SER A 69 -4.45 11.71 51.00
N PRO A 70 -3.75 12.32 51.98
CA PRO A 70 -2.96 13.54 51.75
C PRO A 70 -1.99 13.42 50.56
N GLN A 71 -1.41 12.25 50.36
CA GLN A 71 -0.50 11.95 49.25
C GLN A 71 -1.23 12.05 47.91
N ARG A 72 -2.40 11.46 47.75
CA ARG A 72 -3.20 11.58 46.51
C ARG A 72 -3.65 13.01 46.20
N ILE A 73 -3.93 13.80 47.23
CA ILE A 73 -4.25 15.23 47.06
C ILE A 73 -3.02 15.97 46.55
N ALA A 74 -1.84 15.70 47.12
CA ALA A 74 -0.59 16.31 46.69
C ALA A 74 -0.25 15.93 45.23
N GLU A 75 -0.39 14.66 44.86
CA GLU A 75 -0.21 14.15 43.49
C GLU A 75 -1.17 14.85 42.50
N ALA A 76 -2.46 14.93 42.85
CA ALA A 76 -3.44 15.61 42.01
C ALA A 76 -3.10 17.09 41.81
N ARG A 77 -2.67 17.78 42.85
CA ARG A 77 -2.25 19.19 42.77
C ARG A 77 -1.03 19.37 41.89
N ALA A 78 -0.04 18.52 42.01
CA ALA A 78 1.15 18.54 41.17
C ALA A 78 0.80 18.29 39.69
N CYS A 79 -0.13 17.34 39.42
CA CYS A 79 -0.63 17.10 38.06
C CYS A 79 -1.35 18.31 37.47
N TYR A 80 -2.20 18.99 38.26
CA TYR A 80 -2.86 20.22 37.82
C TYR A 80 -1.86 21.34 37.50
N GLN A 81 -0.91 21.58 38.40
CA GLN A 81 0.12 22.62 38.20
C GLN A 81 0.95 22.37 36.94
N ARG A 82 1.31 21.09 36.70
CA ARG A 82 2.05 20.72 35.51
C ARG A 82 1.22 20.89 34.23
N LEU A 83 -0.07 20.52 34.28
CA LEU A 83 -0.97 20.64 33.17
C LEU A 83 -1.19 22.10 32.77
N GLU A 84 -1.40 22.99 33.77
CA GLU A 84 -1.53 24.42 33.55
C GLU A 84 -0.27 25.05 32.93
N LEU A 85 0.91 24.55 33.27
CA LEU A 85 2.19 25.05 32.79
C LEU A 85 2.51 24.58 31.37
N GLU A 86 2.27 23.29 31.08
CA GLU A 86 2.67 22.67 29.81
C GLU A 86 1.53 22.64 28.77
N CYS A 87 0.25 22.61 29.20
CA CYS A 87 -0.93 22.48 28.34
C CYS A 87 -2.12 23.28 28.93
N PRO A 88 -2.07 24.61 28.94
CA PRO A 88 -3.05 25.46 29.63
C PRO A 88 -4.51 25.28 29.12
N GLU A 89 -4.69 24.84 27.88
CA GLU A 89 -6.01 24.61 27.28
C GLU A 89 -6.61 23.23 27.68
N ALA A 90 -5.83 22.35 28.33
CA ALA A 90 -6.26 21.00 28.64
C ALA A 90 -6.79 20.86 30.07
N THR A 91 -7.81 20.03 30.25
CA THR A 91 -8.32 19.67 31.57
C THR A 91 -7.77 18.32 32.04
N LEU A 92 -7.69 18.08 33.35
CA LEU A 92 -7.22 16.80 33.90
C LEU A 92 -8.03 15.60 33.40
N PRO A 93 -9.37 15.63 33.28
CA PRO A 93 -10.13 14.56 32.66
C PRO A 93 -9.69 14.25 31.22
N GLN A 94 -9.46 15.28 30.40
CA GLN A 94 -8.96 15.10 29.04
C GLN A 94 -7.58 14.43 29.01
N ALA A 95 -6.67 14.85 29.88
CA ALA A 95 -5.35 14.24 30.01
C ALA A 95 -5.42 12.76 30.41
N VAL A 96 -6.31 12.42 31.35
CA VAL A 96 -6.55 11.03 31.77
C VAL A 96 -7.14 10.18 30.64
N GLU A 97 -8.12 10.70 29.91
CA GLU A 97 -8.71 9.99 28.75
C GLU A 97 -7.67 9.74 27.66
N GLU A 98 -6.84 10.72 27.32
CA GLU A 98 -5.76 10.54 26.34
C GLU A 98 -4.71 9.53 26.85
N PHE A 99 -4.34 9.56 28.13
CA PHE A 99 -3.44 8.55 28.71
C PHE A 99 -4.01 7.12 28.62
N ILE A 100 -5.29 6.95 28.99
CA ILE A 100 -5.97 5.66 28.91
C ILE A 100 -6.00 5.16 27.45
N LYS A 101 -6.29 6.03 26.52
CA LYS A 101 -6.31 5.72 25.08
C LYS A 101 -4.92 5.30 24.57
N LEU A 102 -3.88 6.06 24.93
CA LEU A 102 -2.49 5.72 24.60
C LEU A 102 -2.06 4.39 25.23
N HIS A 103 -2.39 4.18 26.48
CA HIS A 103 -2.06 2.93 27.19
C HIS A 103 -2.76 1.71 26.57
N ARG A 104 -4.05 1.82 26.25
CA ARG A 104 -4.80 0.76 25.54
C ARG A 104 -4.19 0.44 24.19
N ASN A 105 -3.86 1.48 23.41
CA ASN A 105 -3.22 1.30 22.10
C ASN A 105 -1.87 0.58 22.23
N ARG A 106 -1.08 0.91 23.24
CA ARG A 106 0.23 0.27 23.47
C ARG A 106 0.10 -1.17 23.92
N THR A 107 -0.83 -1.48 24.82
CA THR A 107 -1.04 -2.85 25.34
C THR A 107 -1.66 -3.80 24.32
N SER A 108 -2.42 -3.29 23.34
CA SER A 108 -2.98 -4.09 22.24
C SER A 108 -2.06 -4.17 21.02
N SER A 109 -0.97 -3.42 21.02
CA SER A 109 -0.06 -3.33 19.87
C SER A 109 0.80 -4.58 19.71
N VAL A 110 1.25 -4.81 18.49
CA VAL A 110 2.12 -5.94 18.12
C VAL A 110 3.41 -5.43 17.47
N PRO A 111 4.50 -6.22 17.46
CA PRO A 111 5.70 -5.91 16.70
C PRO A 111 5.39 -5.76 15.19
N LEU A 112 6.13 -4.91 14.50
CA LEU A 112 5.97 -4.66 13.07
C LEU A 112 6.08 -5.95 12.26
N ARG A 113 6.98 -6.85 12.63
CA ARG A 113 7.11 -8.17 12.00
C ARG A 113 5.83 -8.97 12.09
N THR A 114 5.18 -9.02 13.25
CA THR A 114 3.91 -9.73 13.44
C THR A 114 2.81 -9.16 12.57
N LEU A 115 2.75 -7.82 12.42
CA LEU A 115 1.83 -7.19 11.49
C LEU A 115 2.08 -7.65 10.04
N PHE A 116 3.32 -7.62 9.57
CA PHE A 116 3.68 -7.99 8.21
C PHE A 116 3.40 -9.46 7.91
N ASP A 117 3.77 -10.37 8.81
CA ASP A 117 3.51 -11.80 8.67
C ASP A 117 2.00 -12.10 8.64
N SER A 118 1.22 -11.41 9.48
CA SER A 118 -0.25 -11.53 9.48
C SER A 118 -0.88 -11.04 8.16
N VAL A 119 -0.33 -9.96 7.58
CA VAL A 119 -0.79 -9.47 6.26
C VAL A 119 -0.42 -10.44 5.14
N LEU A 120 0.80 -10.99 5.16
CA LEU A 120 1.23 -11.98 4.18
C LEU A 120 0.37 -13.23 4.24
N ALA A 121 0.05 -13.72 5.45
CA ALA A 121 -0.86 -14.85 5.65
C ALA A 121 -2.27 -14.55 5.12
N ALA A 122 -2.82 -13.37 5.45
CA ALA A 122 -4.15 -12.95 4.98
C ALA A 122 -4.23 -12.73 3.46
N LYS A 123 -3.08 -12.61 2.77
CA LYS A 123 -2.95 -12.46 1.31
C LYS A 123 -2.43 -13.72 0.63
N GLY A 124 -2.39 -14.85 1.32
CA GLY A 124 -1.86 -16.13 0.84
C GLY A 124 -2.45 -16.60 -0.49
N ASP A 125 -3.73 -16.33 -0.74
CA ASP A 125 -4.46 -16.73 -1.96
C ASP A 125 -4.27 -15.76 -3.14
N THR A 126 -3.44 -14.72 -2.99
CA THR A 126 -3.19 -13.76 -4.07
C THR A 126 -2.10 -14.25 -5.03
N ASP A 127 -1.95 -13.56 -6.16
CA ASP A 127 -0.92 -13.85 -7.16
C ASP A 127 0.49 -13.87 -6.55
N ARG A 128 1.31 -14.84 -6.95
CA ARG A 128 2.68 -15.07 -6.43
C ARG A 128 3.59 -13.84 -6.60
N ASP A 129 3.46 -13.10 -7.71
CA ASP A 129 4.25 -11.90 -7.95
C ASP A 129 3.86 -10.77 -6.99
N TYR A 130 2.56 -10.64 -6.70
CA TYR A 130 2.07 -9.70 -5.70
C TYR A 130 2.58 -10.04 -4.30
N GLN A 131 2.54 -11.32 -3.90
CA GLN A 131 3.09 -11.76 -2.61
C GLN A 131 4.59 -11.50 -2.52
N ARG A 132 5.35 -11.77 -3.59
CA ARG A 132 6.79 -11.47 -3.65
C ARG A 132 7.05 -9.98 -3.43
N LYS A 133 6.31 -9.10 -4.11
CA LYS A 133 6.43 -7.63 -3.97
C LYS A 133 6.07 -7.16 -2.56
N LEU A 134 5.07 -7.76 -1.91
CA LEU A 134 4.74 -7.47 -0.52
C LEU A 134 5.90 -7.86 0.42
N ARG A 135 6.48 -9.07 0.26
CA ARG A 135 7.62 -9.51 1.07
C ARG A 135 8.83 -8.58 0.87
N GLU A 136 9.15 -8.24 -0.37
CA GLU A 136 10.24 -7.30 -0.68
C GLU A 136 10.01 -5.92 -0.04
N ALA A 137 8.75 -5.45 -0.06
CA ALA A 137 8.37 -4.19 0.57
C ALA A 137 8.54 -4.24 2.09
N PHE A 138 8.12 -5.32 2.73
CA PHE A 138 8.18 -5.48 4.19
C PHE A 138 9.61 -5.76 4.68
N ASN A 139 10.39 -6.55 3.96
CA ASN A 139 11.79 -6.83 4.29
C ASN A 139 12.67 -5.57 4.31
N ARG A 140 12.28 -4.52 3.62
CA ARG A 140 12.97 -3.21 3.71
C ARG A 140 12.91 -2.59 5.09
N PHE A 141 11.96 -3.01 5.93
CA PHE A 141 11.74 -2.54 7.30
C PHE A 141 12.26 -3.51 8.36
N ALA A 142 13.10 -4.48 7.98
CA ALA A 142 13.61 -5.52 8.89
C ALA A 142 14.29 -4.95 10.16
N ASP A 143 14.99 -3.83 10.05
CA ASP A 143 15.61 -3.15 11.20
C ASP A 143 14.60 -2.61 12.22
N LEU A 144 13.32 -2.55 11.85
CA LEU A 144 12.21 -2.11 12.69
C LEU A 144 11.27 -3.25 13.11
N ASP A 145 11.61 -4.49 12.81
CA ASP A 145 10.75 -5.67 13.04
C ASP A 145 10.25 -5.80 14.49
N GLY A 146 11.09 -5.45 15.47
CA GLY A 146 10.76 -5.49 16.89
C GLY A 146 10.00 -4.27 17.42
N VAL A 147 9.86 -3.20 16.65
CA VAL A 147 9.17 -1.97 17.06
C VAL A 147 7.66 -2.21 17.09
N LEU A 148 6.99 -1.77 18.17
CA LEU A 148 5.52 -1.84 18.25
C LEU A 148 4.90 -0.93 17.17
N VAL A 149 3.88 -1.43 16.48
CA VAL A 149 3.23 -0.67 15.39
C VAL A 149 2.57 0.62 15.88
N SER A 150 2.18 0.69 17.16
CA SER A 150 1.67 1.92 17.80
C SER A 150 2.75 2.96 18.09
N GLU A 151 4.02 2.57 18.12
CA GLU A 151 5.18 3.43 18.37
C GLU A 151 5.93 3.82 17.10
N LEU A 152 5.45 3.36 15.95
CA LEU A 152 6.09 3.66 14.68
C LEU A 152 5.78 5.08 14.21
N ASP A 153 6.77 5.94 14.37
CA ASP A 153 6.73 7.33 13.91
C ASP A 153 6.82 7.42 12.37
N PRO A 154 6.00 8.27 11.71
CA PRO A 154 6.14 8.60 10.30
C PRO A 154 7.55 8.95 9.85
N GLN A 155 8.34 9.65 10.67
CA GLN A 155 9.73 9.99 10.38
C GLN A 155 10.65 8.77 10.27
N ARG A 156 10.39 7.70 11.06
CA ARG A 156 11.14 6.44 10.94
C ARG A 156 10.82 5.76 9.60
N ILE A 157 9.57 5.80 9.17
CA ILE A 157 9.14 5.28 7.87
C ILE A 157 9.83 6.06 6.75
N GLU A 158 9.85 7.39 6.81
CA GLU A 158 10.51 8.23 5.80
C GLU A 158 12.00 7.96 5.68
N ARG A 159 12.70 7.72 6.80
CA ARG A 159 14.12 7.34 6.78
C ARG A 159 14.37 6.06 5.99
N VAL A 160 13.54 5.04 6.16
CA VAL A 160 13.66 3.78 5.39
C VAL A 160 13.35 3.98 3.91
N LEU A 161 12.44 4.92 3.58
CA LEU A 161 12.05 5.24 2.20
C LEU A 161 13.01 6.24 1.51
N LYS A 162 14.00 6.77 2.24
CA LYS A 162 14.99 7.73 1.70
C LYS A 162 15.81 7.07 0.59
N GLY A 163 16.07 7.82 -0.48
CA GLY A 163 16.83 7.32 -1.64
C GLY A 163 16.00 6.59 -2.70
N LEU A 164 14.72 6.29 -2.44
CA LEU A 164 13.85 5.72 -3.46
C LEU A 164 13.37 6.81 -4.44
N SER A 165 13.24 6.43 -5.71
CA SER A 165 12.54 7.27 -6.70
C SER A 165 11.09 7.54 -6.25
N ALA A 166 10.49 8.65 -6.71
CA ALA A 166 9.12 9.04 -6.34
C ALA A 166 8.10 7.91 -6.60
N GLY A 167 8.21 7.20 -7.72
CA GLY A 167 7.35 6.07 -8.08
C GLY A 167 7.50 4.88 -7.13
N ASN A 168 8.74 4.50 -6.84
CA ASN A 168 9.04 3.39 -5.93
C ASN A 168 8.63 3.73 -4.49
N ARG A 169 8.93 4.94 -4.02
CA ARG A 169 8.49 5.40 -2.70
C ARG A 169 6.97 5.34 -2.57
N ASN A 170 6.24 5.86 -3.55
CA ASN A 170 4.77 5.81 -3.54
C ASN A 170 4.23 4.38 -3.56
N THR A 171 4.89 3.47 -4.26
CA THR A 171 4.51 2.05 -4.29
C THR A 171 4.73 1.41 -2.93
N GLN A 172 5.87 1.65 -2.28
CA GLN A 172 6.14 1.19 -0.92
C GLN A 172 5.09 1.72 0.07
N MET A 173 4.78 3.02 0.00
CA MET A 173 3.74 3.63 0.85
C MET A 173 2.36 2.97 0.67
N ARG A 174 1.99 2.54 -0.55
CA ARG A 174 0.72 1.82 -0.77
C ARG A 174 0.72 0.46 -0.07
N TYR A 175 1.82 -0.29 -0.13
CA TYR A 175 1.93 -1.58 0.59
C TYR A 175 1.88 -1.40 2.10
N LEU A 176 2.60 -0.40 2.63
CA LEU A 176 2.55 -0.06 4.05
C LEU A 176 1.16 0.40 4.48
N ARG A 177 0.51 1.26 3.68
CA ARG A 177 -0.87 1.70 3.95
C ARG A 177 -1.83 0.54 4.07
N LEU A 178 -1.70 -0.47 3.20
CA LEU A 178 -2.48 -1.71 3.28
C LEU A 178 -2.20 -2.43 4.60
N ALA A 179 -0.93 -2.61 4.97
CA ALA A 179 -0.55 -3.30 6.19
C ALA A 179 -1.05 -2.59 7.47
N PHE A 180 -0.84 -1.28 7.57
CA PHE A 180 -1.31 -0.52 8.73
C PHE A 180 -2.83 -0.42 8.81
N ASN A 181 -3.54 -0.36 7.68
CA ASN A 181 -5.01 -0.46 7.67
C ASN A 181 -5.49 -1.82 8.18
N TYR A 182 -4.78 -2.90 7.87
CA TYR A 182 -5.06 -4.22 8.43
C TYR A 182 -4.86 -4.24 9.94
N GLY A 183 -3.74 -3.69 10.44
CA GLY A 183 -3.47 -3.57 11.87
C GLY A 183 -4.49 -2.69 12.60
N LYS A 184 -4.91 -1.57 11.99
CA LYS A 184 -5.97 -0.71 12.54
C LYS A 184 -7.30 -1.45 12.70
N LYS A 185 -7.70 -2.26 11.71
CA LYS A 185 -8.91 -3.09 11.79
C LYS A 185 -8.85 -4.12 12.91
N ARG A 186 -7.65 -4.53 13.33
CA ARG A 186 -7.43 -5.47 14.44
C ARG A 186 -7.22 -4.78 15.80
N GLY A 187 -7.27 -3.46 15.84
CA GLY A 187 -7.07 -2.70 17.08
C GLY A 187 -5.61 -2.62 17.55
N TRP A 188 -4.62 -3.00 16.72
CA TRP A 188 -3.19 -2.97 17.06
C TRP A 188 -2.58 -1.56 17.01
N LEU A 189 -3.25 -0.62 16.36
CA LEU A 189 -2.92 0.79 16.31
C LEU A 189 -4.18 1.63 16.09
N ALA A 190 -4.18 2.85 16.62
CA ALA A 190 -5.33 3.76 16.51
C ALA A 190 -5.42 4.38 15.12
N GLU A 191 -4.28 4.79 14.57
CA GLU A 191 -4.19 5.50 13.29
C GLU A 191 -3.10 4.91 12.40
N ASN A 192 -3.34 4.98 11.10
CA ASN A 192 -2.36 4.57 10.11
C ASN A 192 -1.29 5.66 9.93
N PRO A 193 -0.02 5.42 10.28
CA PRO A 193 1.04 6.43 10.21
C PRO A 193 1.31 6.93 8.77
N ILE A 194 0.98 6.14 7.74
CA ILE A 194 1.13 6.54 6.34
C ILE A 194 0.19 7.68 5.95
N ASN A 195 -0.91 7.90 6.69
CA ASN A 195 -1.83 9.00 6.38
C ASN A 195 -1.23 10.38 6.67
N ARG A 196 -0.17 10.43 7.49
CA ARG A 196 0.59 11.65 7.78
C ARG A 196 1.75 11.90 6.80
N LEU A 197 1.93 11.01 5.82
CA LEU A 197 2.98 11.11 4.80
C LEU A 197 2.37 11.49 3.45
N GLU A 198 3.03 12.41 2.74
CA GLU A 198 2.59 12.84 1.42
C GLU A 198 3.14 11.93 0.32
N PHE A 199 2.29 11.65 -0.68
CA PHE A 199 2.70 11.00 -1.91
C PHE A 199 3.42 12.02 -2.80
N LYS A 200 4.60 11.64 -3.30
CA LYS A 200 5.34 12.50 -4.22
C LYS A 200 4.67 12.53 -5.59
N LYS A 201 4.64 13.68 -6.22
CA LYS A 201 4.22 13.80 -7.63
C LYS A 201 5.19 13.00 -8.50
N VAL A 202 4.66 12.07 -9.27
CA VAL A 202 5.45 11.30 -10.25
C VAL A 202 5.26 11.99 -11.59
N VAL A 203 6.31 12.60 -12.09
CA VAL A 203 6.36 13.04 -13.49
C VAL A 203 6.63 11.77 -14.30
N ARG A 204 5.79 11.48 -15.26
CA ARG A 204 6.00 10.40 -16.22
C ARG A 204 6.61 11.00 -17.45
N ASP A 205 7.71 10.40 -17.90
CA ASP A 205 8.30 10.73 -19.19
C ASP A 205 7.35 10.33 -20.31
N GLU A 206 7.60 10.85 -21.49
CA GLU A 206 6.89 10.45 -22.70
C GLU A 206 7.00 8.94 -22.91
N VAL A 207 5.98 8.36 -23.53
CA VAL A 207 5.96 6.92 -23.78
C VAL A 207 6.94 6.60 -24.89
N GLU A 208 7.92 5.77 -24.58
CA GLU A 208 8.88 5.30 -25.58
C GLU A 208 8.21 4.30 -26.52
N ILE A 209 8.32 4.56 -27.81
CA ILE A 209 7.85 3.70 -28.92
C ILE A 209 9.01 3.33 -29.82
N PHE A 210 8.84 2.24 -30.57
CA PHE A 210 9.78 1.85 -31.59
C PHE A 210 9.49 2.59 -32.90
N ALA A 211 10.52 3.13 -33.57
CA ALA A 211 10.41 3.60 -34.92
C ALA A 211 10.09 2.43 -35.89
N PRO A 212 9.26 2.61 -36.91
CA PRO A 212 8.89 1.55 -37.87
C PRO A 212 10.10 0.82 -38.46
N ALA A 213 11.14 1.55 -38.85
CA ALA A 213 12.37 0.95 -39.35
C ALA A 213 13.10 0.02 -38.37
N ILE A 214 12.99 0.29 -37.08
CA ILE A 214 13.54 -0.61 -36.05
C ILE A 214 12.67 -1.87 -35.88
N VAL A 215 11.33 -1.72 -35.94
CA VAL A 215 10.40 -2.87 -35.91
C VAL A 215 10.66 -3.81 -37.06
N GLU A 216 10.83 -3.26 -38.26
CA GLU A 216 11.16 -4.02 -39.49
C GLU A 216 12.49 -4.77 -39.32
N LYS A 217 13.57 -4.08 -38.90
CA LYS A 217 14.87 -4.70 -38.64
C LYS A 217 14.78 -5.83 -37.61
N LEU A 218 14.03 -5.64 -36.54
CA LEU A 218 13.82 -6.67 -35.52
C LEU A 218 13.13 -7.91 -36.08
N LEU A 219 12.11 -7.74 -36.88
CA LEU A 219 11.37 -8.84 -37.52
C LEU A 219 12.22 -9.58 -38.54
N PHE A 220 12.96 -8.86 -39.40
CA PHE A 220 13.81 -9.46 -40.47
C PHE A 220 15.02 -10.19 -39.88
N ASP A 221 15.67 -9.58 -38.87
CA ASP A 221 16.77 -10.27 -38.16
C ASP A 221 16.26 -11.53 -37.42
N ALA A 222 15.10 -11.43 -36.76
CA ALA A 222 14.50 -12.56 -36.06
C ALA A 222 14.12 -13.69 -37.03
N LEU A 223 13.61 -13.36 -38.23
CA LEU A 223 13.26 -14.33 -39.25
C LEU A 223 14.48 -15.11 -39.75
N SER A 224 15.63 -14.48 -39.81
CA SER A 224 16.87 -15.06 -40.29
C SER A 224 17.65 -15.80 -39.20
N ASN A 225 17.65 -15.28 -37.99
CA ASN A 225 18.57 -15.71 -36.93
C ASN A 225 17.90 -16.34 -35.70
N GLU A 226 16.59 -16.10 -35.47
CA GLU A 226 15.92 -16.51 -34.24
C GLU A 226 14.39 -16.68 -34.47
N LEU A 227 14.02 -17.59 -35.36
CA LEU A 227 12.62 -17.83 -35.77
C LEU A 227 11.66 -17.96 -34.57
N SER A 228 12.13 -18.58 -33.48
CA SER A 228 11.30 -18.85 -32.29
C SER A 228 10.77 -17.58 -31.59
N ILE A 229 11.32 -16.40 -31.83
CA ILE A 229 10.86 -15.13 -31.25
C ILE A 229 9.83 -14.39 -32.13
N ILE A 230 9.64 -14.81 -33.37
CA ILE A 230 8.69 -14.17 -34.30
C ILE A 230 7.29 -14.06 -33.72
N PRO A 231 6.68 -15.11 -33.10
CA PRO A 231 5.35 -14.96 -32.50
C PRO A 231 5.31 -13.88 -31.40
N TYR A 232 6.37 -13.76 -30.60
CA TYR A 232 6.46 -12.67 -29.62
C TYR A 232 6.42 -11.29 -30.29
N LEU A 233 7.23 -11.07 -31.31
CA LEU A 233 7.30 -9.79 -32.00
C LEU A 233 5.98 -9.45 -32.68
N VAL A 234 5.41 -10.39 -33.43
CA VAL A 234 4.15 -10.21 -34.16
C VAL A 234 3.01 -9.85 -33.22
N PHE A 235 2.76 -10.67 -32.21
CA PHE A 235 1.62 -10.46 -31.32
C PHE A 235 1.82 -9.32 -30.33
N SER A 236 3.05 -8.93 -30.02
CA SER A 236 3.29 -7.75 -29.18
C SER A 236 3.29 -6.46 -29.98
N PHE A 237 3.82 -6.43 -31.22
CA PHE A 237 3.83 -5.24 -32.07
C PHE A 237 2.52 -5.03 -32.83
N PHE A 238 1.88 -6.06 -33.37
CA PHE A 238 0.69 -5.87 -34.23
C PHE A 238 -0.64 -6.17 -33.54
N CYS A 239 -0.62 -6.77 -32.34
CA CYS A 239 -1.82 -7.03 -31.56
C CYS A 239 -1.76 -6.36 -30.17
N GLY A 240 -0.66 -5.75 -29.79
CA GLY A 240 -0.49 -5.06 -28.53
C GLY A 240 -0.76 -5.92 -27.29
N ILE A 241 -0.59 -7.25 -27.38
CA ILE A 241 -0.68 -8.17 -26.22
C ILE A 241 0.39 -7.77 -25.21
N ARG A 242 0.03 -7.71 -23.94
CA ARG A 242 0.99 -7.32 -22.89
C ARG A 242 2.22 -8.22 -22.90
N PRO A 243 3.43 -7.64 -23.10
CA PRO A 243 4.61 -8.42 -23.46
C PRO A 243 5.14 -9.31 -22.33
N GLN A 244 4.76 -9.04 -21.08
CA GLN A 244 5.26 -9.80 -19.95
C GLN A 244 4.24 -10.77 -19.36
N ASN A 245 3.00 -10.32 -19.12
CA ASN A 245 2.06 -11.07 -18.29
C ASN A 245 1.04 -11.89 -19.09
N GLU A 246 0.66 -11.43 -20.30
CA GLU A 246 -0.38 -12.08 -21.10
C GLU A 246 0.21 -12.99 -22.16
N ILE A 247 1.20 -12.50 -22.91
CA ILE A 247 1.74 -13.19 -24.09
C ILE A 247 2.27 -14.61 -23.78
N GLN A 248 2.84 -14.81 -22.58
CA GLN A 248 3.32 -16.14 -22.16
C GLN A 248 2.22 -17.16 -21.85
N LYS A 249 0.98 -16.69 -21.73
CA LYS A 249 -0.19 -17.52 -21.38
C LYS A 249 -1.15 -17.71 -22.55
N VAL A 250 -0.96 -16.97 -23.65
CA VAL A 250 -1.76 -17.11 -24.87
C VAL A 250 -1.36 -18.40 -25.57
N LEU A 251 -2.37 -19.12 -26.06
CA LEU A 251 -2.21 -20.35 -26.83
C LEU A 251 -2.45 -20.08 -28.31
N TRP A 252 -1.89 -20.89 -29.18
CA TRP A 252 -2.23 -20.86 -30.60
C TRP A 252 -3.73 -21.11 -30.85
N SER A 253 -4.37 -21.93 -30.03
CA SER A 253 -5.83 -22.14 -30.05
C SER A 253 -6.66 -20.93 -29.64
N ASP A 254 -6.06 -19.89 -29.07
CA ASP A 254 -6.73 -18.62 -28.77
C ASP A 254 -6.78 -17.69 -30.02
N ILE A 255 -6.12 -18.07 -31.12
CA ILE A 255 -6.00 -17.28 -32.34
C ILE A 255 -6.91 -17.90 -33.41
N ASP A 256 -7.91 -17.13 -33.83
CA ASP A 256 -8.80 -17.54 -34.92
C ASP A 256 -8.24 -17.05 -36.26
N LEU A 257 -7.70 -17.99 -37.04
CA LEU A 257 -7.17 -17.78 -38.38
C LEU A 257 -8.16 -18.18 -39.47
N THR A 258 -9.35 -18.68 -39.11
CA THR A 258 -10.33 -19.27 -40.05
C THR A 258 -11.56 -18.40 -40.25
N ALA A 259 -11.86 -17.50 -39.30
CA ALA A 259 -13.02 -16.60 -39.39
C ALA A 259 -12.83 -15.53 -40.46
N LYS A 260 -13.95 -14.96 -40.94
CA LYS A 260 -13.92 -13.77 -41.81
C LYS A 260 -13.23 -12.57 -41.13
N GLU A 261 -13.36 -12.48 -39.82
CA GLU A 261 -12.69 -11.48 -38.98
C GLU A 261 -11.69 -12.21 -38.07
N HIS A 262 -10.42 -12.22 -38.46
CA HIS A 262 -9.34 -12.83 -37.72
C HIS A 262 -9.08 -12.08 -36.41
N HIS A 263 -9.00 -12.81 -35.30
CA HIS A 263 -8.78 -12.20 -34.00
C HIS A 263 -8.02 -13.11 -33.01
N VAL A 264 -7.42 -12.46 -32.01
CA VAL A 264 -6.87 -13.14 -30.81
C VAL A 264 -7.83 -12.99 -29.65
N THR A 265 -8.21 -14.11 -29.04
CA THR A 265 -9.00 -14.13 -27.80
C THR A 265 -8.08 -14.07 -26.59
N ILE A 266 -8.15 -13.00 -25.81
CA ILE A 266 -7.51 -12.94 -24.50
C ILE A 266 -8.50 -13.44 -23.44
N ARG A 267 -8.28 -14.67 -22.96
CA ARG A 267 -9.14 -15.31 -21.96
C ARG A 267 -9.09 -14.60 -20.60
N PRO A 268 -10.14 -14.67 -19.75
CA PRO A 268 -10.13 -14.07 -18.41
C PRO A 268 -8.97 -14.52 -17.53
N THR A 269 -8.54 -15.78 -17.65
CA THR A 269 -7.41 -16.37 -16.92
C THR A 269 -6.05 -15.80 -17.34
N VAL A 270 -5.97 -15.26 -18.55
CA VAL A 270 -4.79 -14.61 -19.14
C VAL A 270 -4.79 -13.11 -18.88
N ALA A 271 -5.95 -12.48 -19.01
CA ALA A 271 -6.13 -11.04 -18.90
C ALA A 271 -5.78 -10.52 -17.50
N LYS A 272 -4.95 -9.46 -17.43
CA LYS A 272 -4.58 -8.81 -16.15
C LYS A 272 -5.79 -8.41 -15.31
N LYS A 273 -6.91 -8.02 -15.93
CA LYS A 273 -8.16 -7.61 -15.27
C LYS A 273 -9.26 -8.67 -15.30
N ARG A 274 -8.92 -9.92 -15.63
CA ARG A 274 -9.85 -11.05 -15.67
C ARG A 274 -11.11 -10.80 -16.53
N ARG A 275 -10.98 -9.96 -17.58
CA ARG A 275 -12.06 -9.71 -18.57
C ARG A 275 -11.65 -10.28 -19.91
N LYS A 276 -12.54 -11.06 -20.54
CA LYS A 276 -12.36 -11.55 -21.90
C LYS A 276 -12.32 -10.35 -22.86
N ARG A 277 -11.43 -10.37 -23.85
CA ARG A 277 -11.41 -9.42 -24.95
C ARG A 277 -10.90 -10.06 -26.23
N TRP A 278 -11.26 -9.46 -27.32
CA TRP A 278 -10.77 -9.79 -28.64
C TRP A 278 -9.85 -8.69 -29.15
N ILE A 279 -8.85 -9.07 -29.91
CA ILE A 279 -7.91 -8.17 -30.58
C ILE A 279 -7.91 -8.54 -32.04
N ASP A 280 -8.30 -7.61 -32.91
CA ASP A 280 -8.33 -7.80 -34.34
C ASP A 280 -6.90 -8.04 -34.87
N LEU A 281 -6.74 -9.01 -35.77
CA LEU A 281 -5.48 -9.25 -36.47
C LEU A 281 -5.41 -8.42 -37.70
N SER A 282 -4.37 -7.61 -37.84
CA SER A 282 -4.08 -6.83 -39.03
C SER A 282 -3.55 -7.73 -40.18
N ALA A 283 -3.67 -7.26 -41.43
CA ALA A 283 -3.22 -8.02 -42.58
C ALA A 283 -1.71 -8.36 -42.53
N ASN A 284 -0.88 -7.43 -42.03
CA ASN A 284 0.54 -7.69 -41.85
C ASN A 284 0.83 -8.70 -40.73
N ALA A 285 0.05 -8.69 -39.61
CA ALA A 285 0.17 -9.71 -38.59
C ALA A 285 -0.13 -11.12 -39.14
N LEU A 286 -1.18 -11.26 -39.93
CA LEU A 286 -1.51 -12.52 -40.63
C LEU A 286 -0.39 -12.97 -41.55
N ALA A 287 0.13 -12.09 -42.38
CA ALA A 287 1.23 -12.40 -43.30
C ALA A 287 2.48 -12.89 -42.53
N TRP A 288 2.81 -12.29 -41.39
CA TRP A 288 3.92 -12.74 -40.55
C TRP A 288 3.64 -14.08 -39.86
N VAL A 289 2.42 -14.38 -39.49
CA VAL A 289 2.03 -15.71 -38.97
C VAL A 289 2.16 -16.78 -40.05
N ASP A 290 1.72 -16.49 -41.27
CA ASP A 290 1.84 -17.38 -42.41
C ASP A 290 3.29 -17.63 -42.81
N GLU A 291 4.13 -16.58 -42.77
CA GLU A 291 5.58 -16.71 -43.01
C GLU A 291 6.26 -17.57 -41.89
N TYR A 292 5.87 -17.36 -40.62
CA TYR A 292 6.36 -18.16 -39.53
C TYR A 292 6.02 -19.65 -39.71
N ARG A 293 4.74 -19.97 -40.07
CA ARG A 293 4.29 -21.34 -40.34
C ARG A 293 5.05 -22.00 -41.50
N ALA A 294 5.26 -21.27 -42.53
CA ALA A 294 5.91 -21.76 -43.74
C ALA A 294 7.42 -22.02 -43.56
N ARG A 295 8.01 -21.52 -42.48
CA ARG A 295 9.40 -21.81 -42.07
C ARG A 295 9.47 -22.84 -40.94
N ASP A 296 8.52 -23.79 -40.92
CA ASP A 296 8.40 -24.82 -39.88
C ASP A 296 8.17 -24.30 -38.46
N GLY A 297 7.63 -23.11 -38.33
CA GLY A 297 7.20 -22.57 -37.04
C GLY A 297 6.05 -23.36 -36.46
N LYS A 298 6.22 -23.85 -35.24
CA LYS A 298 5.18 -24.64 -34.54
C LYS A 298 4.02 -23.73 -34.10
N ILE A 299 2.80 -24.12 -34.43
CA ILE A 299 1.54 -23.42 -34.09
C ILE A 299 0.68 -24.23 -33.11
N ASP A 300 1.29 -24.98 -32.22
CA ASP A 300 0.64 -25.76 -31.17
C ASP A 300 1.03 -25.23 -29.78
N GLY A 301 0.20 -25.49 -28.78
CA GLY A 301 0.47 -25.09 -27.41
C GLY A 301 0.54 -23.59 -27.20
N ARG A 302 1.55 -23.13 -26.46
CA ARG A 302 1.76 -21.70 -26.19
C ARG A 302 2.44 -20.99 -27.36
N ILE A 303 2.01 -19.76 -27.66
CA ILE A 303 2.70 -18.94 -28.66
C ILE A 303 4.15 -18.63 -28.27
N ILE A 304 4.45 -18.61 -26.95
CA ILE A 304 5.80 -18.53 -26.37
C ILE A 304 6.06 -19.76 -25.51
N PRO A 305 6.77 -20.80 -26.06
CA PRO A 305 6.96 -22.07 -25.36
C PRO A 305 8.06 -22.06 -24.29
N PHE A 306 8.73 -20.94 -24.07
CA PHE A 306 9.85 -20.81 -23.15
C PHE A 306 9.57 -19.79 -22.03
N SER A 307 10.43 -19.79 -21.01
CA SER A 307 10.30 -18.92 -19.85
C SER A 307 10.53 -17.43 -20.19
N TRP A 308 10.01 -16.53 -19.36
CA TRP A 308 10.25 -15.10 -19.50
C TRP A 308 11.75 -14.73 -19.50
N SER A 309 12.55 -15.37 -18.68
CA SER A 309 14.00 -15.14 -18.64
C SER A 309 14.69 -15.54 -19.96
N THR A 310 14.24 -16.63 -20.56
CA THR A 310 14.74 -17.08 -21.88
C THR A 310 14.29 -16.13 -22.97
N LEU A 311 13.02 -15.71 -22.99
CA LEU A 311 12.52 -14.71 -23.95
C LEU A 311 13.31 -13.40 -23.83
N ARG A 312 13.53 -12.94 -22.61
CA ARG A 312 14.31 -11.71 -22.37
C ARG A 312 15.72 -11.82 -22.95
N ARG A 313 16.43 -12.91 -22.71
CA ARG A 313 17.77 -13.14 -23.28
C ARG A 313 17.77 -13.17 -24.82
N LYS A 314 16.77 -13.82 -25.44
CA LYS A 314 16.61 -13.82 -26.90
C LYS A 314 16.34 -12.42 -27.45
N ARG A 315 15.46 -11.69 -26.81
CA ARG A 315 15.13 -10.30 -27.13
C ARG A 315 16.34 -9.37 -27.00
N ASP A 316 17.10 -9.48 -25.90
CA ASP A 316 18.27 -8.62 -25.64
C ASP A 316 19.39 -8.91 -26.66
N ARG A 317 19.57 -10.17 -27.10
CA ARG A 317 20.50 -10.52 -28.20
C ARG A 317 20.03 -9.94 -29.54
N LEU A 318 18.72 -10.02 -29.82
CA LEU A 318 18.13 -9.44 -31.01
C LEU A 318 18.31 -7.92 -31.03
N ALA A 319 18.02 -7.24 -29.91
CA ALA A 319 18.23 -5.81 -29.75
C ALA A 319 19.67 -5.39 -30.05
N CYS A 320 20.65 -6.13 -29.50
CA CYS A 320 22.07 -5.88 -29.74
C CYS A 320 22.45 -6.01 -31.24
N ARG A 321 21.93 -7.05 -31.95
CA ARG A 321 22.22 -7.22 -33.40
C ARG A 321 21.67 -6.10 -34.27
N VAL A 322 20.53 -5.52 -33.91
CA VAL A 322 19.92 -4.39 -34.67
C VAL A 322 20.42 -3.01 -34.20
N GLY A 323 21.36 -2.97 -33.25
CA GLY A 323 21.93 -1.72 -32.73
C GLY A 323 20.99 -0.93 -31.82
N LEU A 324 20.12 -1.61 -31.08
CA LEU A 324 19.21 -0.98 -30.10
C LEU A 324 19.88 -1.00 -28.71
N ASP A 325 20.15 0.17 -28.15
CA ASP A 325 20.85 0.32 -26.85
C ASP A 325 20.04 -0.24 -25.69
N ALA A 326 18.73 -0.01 -25.66
CA ALA A 326 17.82 -0.49 -24.62
C ALA A 326 16.45 -0.86 -25.20
N TRP A 327 15.83 -1.91 -24.65
CA TRP A 327 14.47 -2.27 -25.01
C TRP A 327 13.48 -1.44 -24.20
N PRO A 328 12.65 -0.57 -24.81
CA PRO A 328 11.68 0.25 -24.11
C PRO A 328 10.69 -0.59 -23.30
N GLN A 329 10.41 -0.14 -22.08
CA GLN A 329 9.45 -0.83 -21.22
C GLN A 329 8.03 -0.77 -21.82
N ASP A 330 7.40 -1.93 -22.02
CA ASP A 330 6.11 -2.06 -22.71
C ASP A 330 6.08 -1.42 -24.13
N GLY A 331 7.26 -1.07 -24.69
CA GLY A 331 7.43 -0.31 -25.93
C GLY A 331 6.72 -0.95 -27.13
N THR A 332 6.73 -2.28 -27.27
CA THR A 332 6.01 -2.98 -28.36
C THR A 332 4.51 -2.67 -28.34
N ARG A 333 3.91 -2.72 -27.16
CA ARG A 333 2.50 -2.41 -26.96
C ARG A 333 2.20 -0.92 -27.12
N HIS A 334 3.12 -0.07 -26.68
CA HIS A 334 3.01 1.38 -26.84
C HIS A 334 3.05 1.74 -28.33
N THR A 335 3.95 1.12 -29.10
CA THR A 335 4.03 1.29 -30.56
C THR A 335 2.74 0.88 -31.25
N TRP A 336 2.20 -0.30 -30.92
CA TRP A 336 0.91 -0.75 -31.46
C TRP A 336 -0.22 0.22 -31.14
N ALA A 337 -0.36 0.63 -29.89
CA ALA A 337 -1.46 1.50 -29.47
C ALA A 337 -1.40 2.88 -30.17
N SER A 338 -0.18 3.42 -30.33
CA SER A 338 0.04 4.69 -31.02
C SER A 338 -0.26 4.57 -32.52
N ALA A 339 0.26 3.53 -33.17
CA ALA A 339 -0.01 3.27 -34.61
C ALA A 339 -1.50 2.99 -34.86
N TRP A 340 -2.14 2.20 -34.00
CA TRP A 340 -3.55 1.85 -34.11
C TRP A 340 -4.44 3.10 -33.98
N LEU A 341 -4.20 3.92 -32.94
CA LEU A 341 -4.97 5.14 -32.72
C LEU A 341 -4.79 6.14 -33.87
N ARG A 342 -3.57 6.23 -34.40
CA ARG A 342 -3.29 7.12 -35.53
C ARG A 342 -3.96 6.66 -36.82
N GLN A 343 -4.03 5.35 -37.08
CA GLN A 343 -4.64 4.75 -38.24
C GLN A 343 -6.17 4.79 -38.23
N HIS A 344 -6.78 4.47 -37.06
CA HIS A 344 -8.22 4.23 -36.98
C HIS A 344 -9.01 5.36 -36.29
N GLY A 345 -8.37 6.18 -35.47
CA GLY A 345 -9.01 7.30 -34.77
C GLY A 345 -10.01 6.91 -33.65
N ASP A 346 -10.36 5.62 -33.53
CA ASP A 346 -11.37 5.15 -32.57
C ASP A 346 -10.74 4.73 -31.24
N ILE A 347 -10.67 5.68 -30.33
CA ILE A 347 -10.11 5.47 -29.00
C ILE A 347 -10.92 4.46 -28.15
N ASN A 348 -12.25 4.37 -28.36
CA ASN A 348 -13.09 3.46 -27.58
C ASN A 348 -12.83 2.00 -28.00
N LYS A 349 -12.72 1.74 -29.29
CA LYS A 349 -12.35 0.42 -29.81
C LYS A 349 -10.94 0.04 -29.34
N LEU A 350 -9.99 0.97 -29.37
CA LEU A 350 -8.63 0.73 -28.86
C LEU A 350 -8.63 0.38 -27.36
N VAL A 351 -9.43 1.08 -26.54
CA VAL A 351 -9.57 0.79 -25.09
C VAL A 351 -10.06 -0.63 -24.85
N LEU A 352 -11.05 -1.08 -25.62
CA LEU A 352 -11.58 -2.45 -25.53
C LEU A 352 -10.53 -3.49 -25.91
N GLN A 353 -9.86 -3.33 -27.05
CA GLN A 353 -8.83 -4.26 -27.52
C GLN A 353 -7.60 -4.27 -26.59
N ALA A 354 -7.17 -3.10 -26.15
CA ALA A 354 -6.07 -2.97 -25.21
C ALA A 354 -6.40 -3.47 -23.79
N GLY A 355 -7.68 -3.57 -23.42
CA GLY A 355 -8.12 -3.93 -22.07
C GLY A 355 -7.73 -2.88 -21.03
N HIS A 356 -7.98 -1.60 -21.34
CA HIS A 356 -7.89 -0.45 -20.43
C HIS A 356 -9.27 -0.10 -19.86
N ASP A 357 -9.32 0.63 -18.75
CA ASP A 357 -10.60 1.02 -18.12
C ASP A 357 -11.06 2.41 -18.61
N SER A 358 -10.16 3.23 -19.13
CA SER A 358 -10.43 4.63 -19.42
C SER A 358 -9.78 5.09 -20.74
N PRO A 359 -10.54 5.79 -21.59
CA PRO A 359 -10.01 6.45 -22.77
C PRO A 359 -8.96 7.52 -22.44
N THR A 360 -9.10 8.20 -21.30
CA THR A 360 -8.18 9.29 -20.89
C THR A 360 -6.72 8.82 -20.80
N THR A 361 -6.50 7.60 -20.28
CA THR A 361 -5.14 7.04 -20.21
C THR A 361 -4.57 6.80 -21.61
N MET A 362 -5.40 6.33 -22.54
CA MET A 362 -4.99 6.07 -23.93
C MET A 362 -4.68 7.37 -24.68
N TRP A 363 -5.54 8.37 -24.51
CA TRP A 363 -5.37 9.68 -25.15
C TRP A 363 -4.07 10.36 -24.70
N ASN A 364 -3.85 10.45 -23.39
CA ASN A 364 -2.69 11.15 -22.84
C ASN A 364 -1.35 10.49 -23.16
N HIS A 365 -1.34 9.18 -23.44
CA HIS A 365 -0.09 8.44 -23.67
C HIS A 365 0.19 8.15 -25.15
N TYR A 366 -0.83 8.06 -26.02
CA TYR A 366 -0.62 7.48 -27.35
C TYR A 366 -0.97 8.42 -28.51
N TYR A 367 -1.79 9.44 -28.31
CA TYR A 367 -2.30 10.26 -29.42
C TYR A 367 -1.19 11.02 -30.16
N GLN A 368 -0.19 11.51 -29.49
CA GLN A 368 0.93 12.28 -30.08
C GLN A 368 2.22 11.49 -30.24
N ALA A 369 2.26 10.22 -29.80
CA ALA A 369 3.50 9.45 -29.77
C ALA A 369 4.00 9.00 -31.16
N MET A 370 3.15 9.00 -32.19
CA MET A 370 3.51 8.56 -33.55
C MET A 370 2.97 9.52 -34.62
N THR A 371 3.76 9.80 -35.68
CA THR A 371 3.32 10.59 -36.84
C THR A 371 2.40 9.78 -37.76
N PRO A 372 1.57 10.42 -38.64
CA PRO A 372 0.79 9.68 -39.62
C PRO A 372 1.65 8.87 -40.60
N GLN A 373 2.81 9.41 -41.02
CA GLN A 373 3.75 8.72 -41.88
C GLN A 373 4.32 7.45 -41.23
N ASP A 374 4.74 7.56 -39.95
CA ASP A 374 5.25 6.41 -39.20
C ASP A 374 4.16 5.35 -39.01
N ALA A 375 2.91 5.74 -38.73
CA ALA A 375 1.82 4.80 -38.61
C ALA A 375 1.59 4.03 -39.93
N THR A 376 1.61 4.72 -41.05
CA THR A 376 1.50 4.09 -42.39
C THR A 376 2.67 3.13 -42.63
N ALA A 377 3.91 3.57 -42.36
CA ALA A 377 5.10 2.73 -42.49
C ALA A 377 5.03 1.50 -41.56
N PHE A 378 4.57 1.66 -40.34
CA PHE A 378 4.42 0.54 -39.38
C PHE A 378 3.43 -0.54 -39.88
N TRP A 379 2.28 -0.13 -40.42
CA TRP A 379 1.29 -1.07 -40.95
C TRP A 379 1.68 -1.68 -42.28
N ALA A 380 2.68 -1.11 -42.98
CA ALA A 380 3.27 -1.62 -44.22
C ALA A 380 4.41 -2.63 -43.98
N ILE A 381 4.77 -2.98 -42.74
CA ILE A 381 5.82 -3.95 -42.46
C ILE A 381 5.28 -5.38 -42.71
N TYR A 382 5.63 -5.94 -43.84
CA TYR A 382 5.30 -7.30 -44.27
C TYR A 382 6.56 -8.18 -44.31
N PRO A 383 6.43 -9.52 -44.21
CA PRO A 383 7.55 -10.40 -44.45
C PRO A 383 8.09 -10.27 -45.84
N PRO A 384 9.40 -10.56 -46.10
CA PRO A 384 9.99 -10.50 -47.42
C PRO A 384 9.30 -11.47 -48.39
N GLU A 385 9.19 -11.09 -49.68
CA GLU A 385 8.68 -11.98 -50.71
C GLU A 385 9.60 -13.22 -50.84
N ARG A 386 9.01 -14.40 -50.95
CA ARG A 386 9.76 -15.66 -51.17
C ARG A 386 10.16 -15.76 -52.65
N GLU A 387 11.41 -16.11 -52.92
CA GLU A 387 11.88 -16.37 -54.28
C GLU A 387 11.09 -17.47 -54.99
N GLU A 388 10.57 -18.47 -54.26
CA GLU A 388 9.73 -19.55 -54.79
C GLU A 388 8.39 -19.05 -55.39
N ARG A 389 7.84 -17.94 -54.98
CA ARG A 389 6.64 -17.34 -55.61
C ARG A 389 6.94 -16.73 -56.99
N ARG A 390 8.21 -16.41 -57.32
CA ARG A 390 8.61 -15.92 -58.63
C ARG A 390 8.69 -17.02 -59.70
N ILE A 391 8.96 -18.31 -59.32
CA ILE A 391 9.16 -19.37 -60.27
C ILE A 391 7.83 -19.92 -60.81
N VAL A 392 6.73 -19.83 -60.07
CA VAL A 392 5.41 -20.35 -60.50
C VAL A 392 4.67 -19.43 -61.49
N ALA A 393 5.06 -18.15 -61.61
CA ALA A 393 4.42 -17.20 -62.53
C ALA A 393 4.93 -17.26 -63.98
N PHE A 394 5.90 -18.11 -64.31
CA PHE A 394 6.47 -18.24 -65.66
C PHE A 394 6.14 -19.52 -66.40
N GLN A 395 5.18 -20.33 -65.93
CA GLN A 395 4.70 -21.54 -66.61
C GLN A 395 3.18 -21.52 -66.78
N THR A 396 2.67 -20.60 -67.57
CA THR A 396 1.37 -20.74 -68.26
C THR A 396 1.42 -19.95 -69.59
#